data_293beb9f7a20b3ac5315c927cacf7558
#
_entry.id   293beb9f7a20b3ac5315c927cacf7558
#
_cell.length_a   1.000
_cell.length_b   1.000
_cell.length_c   1.000
_cell.angle_alpha   90.00
_cell.angle_beta   90.00
_cell.angle_gamma   90.00
#
_symmetry.space_group_name_H-M   'P 1'
#
loop_
_entity.id
_entity.type
_entity.pdbx_description
1 polymer ?
#
loop_
_entity_poly.entity_id
_entity_poly.type
_entity_poly.pdbx_seq_one_letter_code
_entity_poly.pdbx_strand_id
1 'polypeptide(L)'
;MTGAEPARAPRRRTPWRAAFIALAGLGILAGVAWALLGSRLLVVRSISVTGTHLVSSAQVLAAADVPLGTPLMRVNTTQVERRVEAIRQVAAASVTKNWPDHLTITVKERVPVLAVRMAGGGYDLVDPAGVIVRWSAALPAALPLFRTALPGAALRGDAGLAATSAVLTELPSWLFESVAEVAVTGVPSGSGTEQQVTLYLRDHKTVVWGGTDRAAQKDRELAILMRNPGSYFDVSAPGTAVTR
;
A
#
# COMPACT_ATOMS: atom_id res chain seq x y z
N MET A 1 15.43 91.20 -11.35
CA MET A 1 15.51 90.61 -9.97
C MET A 1 14.74 89.37 -9.99
N THR A 2 15.43 88.21 -10.13
CA THR A 2 14.85 86.93 -10.33
C THR A 2 15.04 86.17 -8.99
N GLY A 3 13.94 85.97 -8.25
CA GLY A 3 13.95 85.29 -6.98
C GLY A 3 14.09 83.75 -7.20
N ALA A 4 15.20 83.21 -6.74
CA ALA A 4 15.41 81.77 -6.71
C ALA A 4 14.70 81.17 -5.49
N GLU A 5 13.77 80.30 -5.74
CA GLU A 5 13.06 79.51 -4.72
C GLU A 5 14.01 78.40 -4.15
N PRO A 6 14.14 78.25 -2.82
CA PRO A 6 15.06 77.29 -2.27
C PRO A 6 14.46 75.86 -2.38
N ALA A 7 15.14 74.98 -3.11
CA ALA A 7 14.82 73.58 -3.26
C ALA A 7 14.77 72.89 -1.85
N ARG A 8 13.59 72.32 -1.52
CA ARG A 8 13.41 71.50 -0.30
C ARG A 8 14.23 70.20 -0.43
N ALA A 9 15.25 70.07 0.39
CA ALA A 9 16.07 68.87 0.50
C ALA A 9 15.21 67.66 0.94
N PRO A 10 15.40 66.47 0.33
CA PRO A 10 14.65 65.30 0.68
C PRO A 10 15.03 64.85 2.12
N ARG A 11 14.03 64.74 3.00
CA ARG A 11 14.22 64.22 4.36
C ARG A 11 14.74 62.77 4.24
N ARG A 12 16.02 62.55 4.54
CA ARG A 12 16.62 61.24 4.70
C ARG A 12 15.87 60.50 5.82
N ARG A 13 14.98 59.60 5.45
CA ARG A 13 14.35 58.66 6.42
C ARG A 13 15.48 57.82 6.99
N THR A 14 15.76 57.99 8.29
CA THR A 14 16.84 57.31 8.99
C THR A 14 16.63 55.80 8.93
N PRO A 15 17.52 55.03 8.24
CA PRO A 15 17.32 53.60 7.97
C PRO A 15 17.27 52.76 9.25
N TRP A 16 17.79 53.29 10.37
CA TRP A 16 17.80 52.59 11.66
C TRP A 16 16.39 52.43 12.27
N ARG A 17 15.44 53.35 12.03
CA ARG A 17 14.04 53.21 12.45
C ARG A 17 13.34 52.08 11.71
N ALA A 18 13.58 51.96 10.41
CA ALA A 18 13.06 50.85 9.62
C ALA A 18 13.66 49.49 10.07
N ALA A 19 14.98 49.47 10.34
CA ALA A 19 15.64 48.30 10.86
C ALA A 19 15.13 47.90 12.26
N PHE A 20 14.90 48.89 13.13
CA PHE A 20 14.35 48.65 14.49
C PHE A 20 12.92 48.12 14.44
N ILE A 21 12.05 48.67 13.56
CA ILE A 21 10.67 48.18 13.37
C ILE A 21 10.67 46.77 12.82
N ALA A 22 11.55 46.47 11.86
CA ALA A 22 11.70 45.13 11.30
C ALA A 22 12.18 44.11 12.34
N LEU A 23 13.17 44.49 13.16
CA LEU A 23 13.68 43.64 14.23
C LEU A 23 12.66 43.43 15.35
N ALA A 24 11.91 44.44 15.72
CA ALA A 24 10.83 44.36 16.70
C ALA A 24 9.68 43.47 16.16
N GLY A 25 9.30 43.61 14.88
CA GLY A 25 8.32 42.76 14.22
C GLY A 25 8.76 41.30 14.20
N LEU A 26 10.03 41.05 13.86
CA LEU A 26 10.59 39.68 13.86
C LEU A 26 10.64 39.11 15.29
N GLY A 27 10.97 39.90 16.28
CA GLY A 27 10.97 39.50 17.71
C GLY A 27 9.57 39.13 18.20
N ILE A 28 8.56 39.93 17.85
CA ILE A 28 7.16 39.65 18.17
C ILE A 28 6.69 38.37 17.48
N LEU A 29 6.99 38.18 16.18
CA LEU A 29 6.66 36.98 15.44
C LEU A 29 7.32 35.72 16.03
N ALA A 30 8.61 35.84 16.39
CA ALA A 30 9.34 34.76 17.05
C ALA A 30 8.77 34.46 18.45
N GLY A 31 8.39 35.45 19.21
CA GLY A 31 7.76 35.32 20.53
C GLY A 31 6.39 34.66 20.45
N VAL A 32 5.55 35.07 19.48
CA VAL A 32 4.24 34.47 19.21
C VAL A 32 4.40 33.02 18.73
N ALA A 33 5.33 32.77 17.81
CA ALA A 33 5.63 31.42 17.34
C ALA A 33 6.11 30.52 18.50
N TRP A 34 7.01 31.02 19.34
CA TRP A 34 7.49 30.28 20.50
C TRP A 34 6.40 30.02 21.55
N ALA A 35 5.53 31.00 21.82
CA ALA A 35 4.39 30.85 22.72
C ALA A 35 3.37 29.86 22.17
N LEU A 36 3.07 29.89 20.86
CA LEU A 36 2.15 28.96 20.22
C LEU A 36 2.72 27.52 20.16
N LEU A 37 4.00 27.38 19.83
CA LEU A 37 4.67 26.06 19.73
C LEU A 37 4.89 25.43 21.12
N GLY A 38 5.02 26.23 22.17
CA GLY A 38 5.15 25.78 23.56
C GLY A 38 3.83 25.71 24.33
N SER A 39 2.73 26.21 23.75
CA SER A 39 1.43 26.25 24.42
C SER A 39 0.73 24.90 24.45
N ARG A 40 -0.09 24.69 25.48
CA ARG A 40 -1.00 23.53 25.58
C ARG A 40 -2.13 23.55 24.53
N LEU A 41 -2.17 24.55 23.65
CA LEU A 41 -3.20 24.68 22.60
C LEU A 41 -2.90 23.78 21.39
N LEU A 42 -1.62 23.48 21.11
CA LEU A 42 -1.18 22.70 19.96
C LEU A 42 -0.67 21.31 20.38
N VAL A 43 -1.39 20.67 21.30
CA VAL A 43 -1.09 19.30 21.75
C VAL A 43 -2.13 18.33 21.22
N VAL A 44 -1.75 17.08 21.03
CA VAL A 44 -2.65 16.01 20.63
C VAL A 44 -3.70 15.80 21.72
N ARG A 45 -4.95 16.16 21.45
CA ARG A 45 -6.11 15.95 22.34
C ARG A 45 -6.96 14.77 21.90
N SER A 46 -6.96 14.48 20.60
CA SER A 46 -7.72 13.37 20.05
C SER A 46 -6.97 12.72 18.91
N ILE A 47 -7.16 11.39 18.80
CA ILE A 47 -6.60 10.58 17.72
C ILE A 47 -7.74 9.79 17.12
N SER A 48 -7.98 9.95 15.82
CA SER A 48 -8.93 9.13 15.09
C SER A 48 -8.20 8.06 14.26
N VAL A 49 -8.81 6.88 14.18
CA VAL A 49 -8.32 5.78 13.37
C VAL A 49 -9.39 5.46 12.33
N THR A 50 -8.98 5.35 11.07
CA THR A 50 -9.87 5.03 9.93
C THR A 50 -9.30 3.90 9.09
N GLY A 51 -10.18 3.20 8.34
CA GLY A 51 -9.76 2.12 7.42
C GLY A 51 -9.53 0.77 8.11
N THR A 52 -10.07 0.56 9.30
CA THR A 52 -9.92 -0.70 10.07
C THR A 52 -11.17 -1.57 9.96
N HIS A 53 -10.98 -2.87 9.65
CA HIS A 53 -12.01 -3.92 9.60
C HIS A 53 -11.54 -5.19 10.31
N LEU A 54 -10.29 -5.62 10.08
CA LEU A 54 -9.67 -6.79 10.71
C LEU A 54 -8.94 -6.42 12.00
N VAL A 55 -8.38 -5.20 12.04
CA VAL A 55 -7.63 -4.68 13.20
C VAL A 55 -8.52 -3.74 13.98
N SER A 56 -8.56 -3.88 15.30
CA SER A 56 -9.32 -2.93 16.13
C SER A 56 -8.61 -1.57 16.21
N SER A 57 -9.39 -0.48 16.29
CA SER A 57 -8.83 0.86 16.51
C SER A 57 -7.99 0.93 17.78
N ALA A 58 -8.35 0.15 18.81
CA ALA A 58 -7.59 0.09 20.06
C ALA A 58 -6.18 -0.52 19.85
N GLN A 59 -6.04 -1.55 19.02
CA GLN A 59 -4.74 -2.12 18.67
C GLN A 59 -3.88 -1.12 17.89
N VAL A 60 -4.49 -0.37 16.96
CA VAL A 60 -3.78 0.67 16.20
C VAL A 60 -3.30 1.77 17.12
N LEU A 61 -4.14 2.26 18.04
CA LEU A 61 -3.78 3.29 19.01
C LEU A 61 -2.67 2.83 19.95
N ALA A 62 -2.74 1.58 20.42
CA ALA A 62 -1.69 1.00 21.26
C ALA A 62 -0.35 0.88 20.53
N ALA A 63 -0.38 0.44 19.26
CA ALA A 63 0.83 0.37 18.42
C ALA A 63 1.38 1.76 18.06
N ALA A 64 0.51 2.72 17.81
CA ALA A 64 0.88 4.10 17.51
C ALA A 64 1.66 4.75 18.66
N ASP A 65 1.34 4.41 19.91
CA ASP A 65 2.04 4.87 21.13
C ASP A 65 2.29 6.37 21.12
N VAL A 66 1.23 7.16 20.89
CA VAL A 66 1.26 8.63 20.94
C VAL A 66 0.51 9.08 22.18
N PRO A 67 1.22 9.57 23.23
CA PRO A 67 0.58 10.09 24.42
C PRO A 67 -0.25 11.34 24.12
N LEU A 68 -1.45 11.40 24.65
CA LEU A 68 -2.23 12.64 24.65
C LEU A 68 -1.47 13.73 25.42
N GLY A 69 -1.59 14.97 24.94
CA GLY A 69 -0.81 16.08 25.49
C GLY A 69 0.58 16.28 24.84
N THR A 70 0.99 15.37 23.95
CA THR A 70 2.22 15.56 23.16
C THR A 70 2.07 16.74 22.20
N PRO A 71 3.02 17.70 22.15
CA PRO A 71 2.97 18.77 21.16
C PRO A 71 2.92 18.20 19.73
N LEU A 72 1.91 18.61 18.95
CA LEU A 72 1.65 18.08 17.61
C LEU A 72 2.87 18.22 16.67
N MET A 73 3.64 19.30 16.83
CA MET A 73 4.89 19.52 16.10
C MET A 73 5.96 18.44 16.38
N ARG A 74 5.99 17.90 17.60
CA ARG A 74 6.98 16.90 18.03
C ARG A 74 6.59 15.47 17.66
N VAL A 75 5.34 15.23 17.23
CA VAL A 75 4.93 13.91 16.77
C VAL A 75 5.68 13.57 15.50
N ASN A 76 6.48 12.51 15.55
CA ASN A 76 7.15 11.94 14.37
C ASN A 76 6.18 10.99 13.66
N THR A 77 5.51 11.48 12.63
CA THR A 77 4.50 10.71 11.88
C THR A 77 5.08 9.45 11.26
N THR A 78 6.27 9.53 10.67
CA THR A 78 6.94 8.36 10.05
C THR A 78 7.24 7.27 11.08
N GLN A 79 7.60 7.62 12.29
CA GLN A 79 7.83 6.64 13.34
C GLN A 79 6.52 5.99 13.80
N VAL A 80 5.44 6.77 13.89
CA VAL A 80 4.10 6.24 14.21
C VAL A 80 3.62 5.31 13.10
N GLU A 81 3.77 5.71 11.83
CA GLU A 81 3.43 4.87 10.67
C GLU A 81 4.13 3.52 10.74
N ARG A 82 5.46 3.51 10.91
CA ARG A 82 6.24 2.26 11.05
C ARG A 82 5.78 1.36 12.19
N ARG A 83 5.39 1.94 13.33
CA ARG A 83 4.87 1.16 14.46
C ARG A 83 3.52 0.53 14.15
N VAL A 84 2.64 1.27 13.48
CA VAL A 84 1.34 0.75 13.05
C VAL A 84 1.51 -0.30 11.94
N GLU A 85 2.42 -0.10 11.00
CA GLU A 85 2.75 -1.07 9.94
C GLU A 85 3.41 -2.36 10.46
N ALA A 86 3.95 -2.35 11.69
CA ALA A 86 4.42 -3.57 12.34
C ALA A 86 3.28 -4.54 12.73
N ILE A 87 2.03 -4.07 12.74
CA ILE A 87 0.85 -4.93 12.89
C ILE A 87 0.72 -5.78 11.61
N ARG A 88 0.74 -7.11 11.75
CA ARG A 88 0.77 -8.05 10.62
C ARG A 88 -0.32 -7.80 9.58
N GLN A 89 -1.52 -7.43 10.00
CA GLN A 89 -2.68 -7.20 9.14
C GLN A 89 -2.64 -5.84 8.43
N VAL A 90 -1.71 -4.96 8.77
CA VAL A 90 -1.57 -3.64 8.16
C VAL A 90 -0.63 -3.70 6.97
N ALA A 91 -1.10 -3.27 5.81
CA ALA A 91 -0.29 -3.16 4.59
C ALA A 91 0.45 -1.81 4.53
N ALA A 92 -0.22 -0.75 4.94
CA ALA A 92 0.32 0.60 5.01
C ALA A 92 -0.45 1.42 6.03
N ALA A 93 0.22 2.41 6.61
CA ALA A 93 -0.40 3.40 7.48
C ALA A 93 0.03 4.80 7.05
N SER A 94 -0.85 5.77 7.19
CA SER A 94 -0.52 7.18 7.02
C SER A 94 -1.02 7.98 8.22
N VAL A 95 -0.20 8.93 8.66
CA VAL A 95 -0.47 9.75 9.83
C VAL A 95 -0.52 11.21 9.45
N THR A 96 -1.68 11.83 9.60
CA THR A 96 -1.90 13.25 9.27
C THR A 96 -2.13 14.06 10.53
N LYS A 97 -1.40 15.19 10.64
CA LYS A 97 -1.57 16.19 11.70
C LYS A 97 -2.66 17.16 11.28
N ASN A 98 -3.78 17.11 11.95
CA ASN A 98 -4.89 18.05 11.75
C ASN A 98 -4.87 19.10 12.86
N TRP A 99 -4.36 20.25 12.51
CA TRP A 99 -4.26 21.38 13.43
C TRP A 99 -5.64 21.86 13.88
N PRO A 100 -5.82 22.29 15.14
CA PRO A 100 -4.73 22.57 16.12
C PRO A 100 -4.33 21.39 17.01
N ASP A 101 -5.14 20.32 17.18
CA ASP A 101 -5.00 19.37 18.28
C ASP A 101 -5.39 17.92 17.93
N HIS A 102 -5.55 17.60 16.64
CA HIS A 102 -6.03 16.30 16.20
C HIS A 102 -5.00 15.55 15.36
N LEU A 103 -4.93 14.21 15.55
CA LEU A 103 -4.13 13.30 14.74
C LEU A 103 -5.05 12.27 14.07
N THR A 104 -4.92 12.09 12.77
CA THR A 104 -5.62 11.04 12.05
C THR A 104 -4.66 9.96 11.60
N ILE A 105 -4.94 8.71 11.96
CA ILE A 105 -4.23 7.53 11.50
C ILE A 105 -5.13 6.79 10.51
N THR A 106 -4.74 6.77 9.25
CA THR A 106 -5.44 6.01 8.20
C THR A 106 -4.71 4.71 7.96
N VAL A 107 -5.40 3.60 8.13
CA VAL A 107 -4.86 2.25 7.98
C VAL A 107 -5.36 1.65 6.68
N LYS A 108 -4.46 1.06 5.90
CA LYS A 108 -4.78 0.17 4.79
C LYS A 108 -4.47 -1.26 5.23
N GLU A 109 -5.50 -2.06 5.39
CA GLU A 109 -5.34 -3.45 5.78
C GLU A 109 -4.88 -4.33 4.61
N ARG A 110 -4.17 -5.42 4.93
CA ARG A 110 -3.76 -6.42 3.95
C ARG A 110 -4.96 -7.22 3.49
N VAL A 111 -5.07 -7.40 2.20
CA VAL A 111 -6.09 -8.26 1.58
C VAL A 111 -5.41 -9.54 1.12
N PRO A 112 -5.81 -10.71 1.63
CA PRO A 112 -5.27 -11.97 1.14
C PRO A 112 -5.75 -12.22 -0.29
N VAL A 113 -4.86 -12.75 -1.13
CA VAL A 113 -5.14 -13.08 -2.55
C VAL A 113 -5.04 -14.57 -2.82
N LEU A 114 -4.39 -15.32 -1.93
CA LEU A 114 -4.15 -16.76 -2.07
C LEU A 114 -4.28 -17.46 -0.72
N ALA A 115 -4.61 -18.74 -0.76
CA ALA A 115 -4.54 -19.63 0.38
C ALA A 115 -3.40 -20.63 0.19
N VAL A 116 -2.65 -20.93 1.25
CA VAL A 116 -1.59 -21.93 1.25
C VAL A 116 -1.95 -23.02 2.28
N ARG A 117 -1.90 -24.27 1.86
CA ARG A 117 -2.20 -25.41 2.77
C ARG A 117 -1.11 -25.58 3.80
N MET A 118 -1.50 -25.71 5.05
CA MET A 118 -0.57 -25.99 6.15
C MET A 118 -0.41 -27.50 6.38
N ALA A 119 0.80 -27.92 6.76
CA ALA A 119 1.08 -29.31 7.12
C ALA A 119 0.24 -29.80 8.31
N GLY A 120 -0.06 -28.94 9.25
CA GLY A 120 -0.90 -29.21 10.43
C GLY A 120 -2.41 -29.12 10.19
N GLY A 121 -2.84 -28.91 8.95
CA GLY A 121 -4.24 -28.69 8.57
C GLY A 121 -4.62 -27.21 8.55
N GLY A 122 -5.67 -26.88 7.80
CA GLY A 122 -6.09 -25.50 7.56
C GLY A 122 -5.23 -24.78 6.52
N TYR A 123 -5.39 -23.47 6.45
CA TYR A 123 -4.84 -22.64 5.40
C TYR A 123 -4.31 -21.31 5.95
N ASP A 124 -3.10 -20.95 5.53
CA ASP A 124 -2.58 -19.61 5.68
C ASP A 124 -3.09 -18.76 4.52
N LEU A 125 -3.76 -17.64 4.83
CA LEU A 125 -4.22 -16.69 3.83
C LEU A 125 -3.15 -15.60 3.67
N VAL A 126 -2.56 -15.52 2.48
CA VAL A 126 -1.40 -14.67 2.20
C VAL A 126 -1.76 -13.54 1.23
N ASP A 127 -1.11 -12.40 1.45
CA ASP A 127 -1.20 -11.25 0.56
C ASP A 127 -0.21 -11.35 -0.61
N PRO A 128 -0.23 -10.42 -1.59
CA PRO A 128 0.70 -10.42 -2.72
C PRO A 128 2.18 -10.36 -2.34
N ALA A 129 2.52 -9.88 -1.15
CA ALA A 129 3.89 -9.80 -0.66
C ALA A 129 4.34 -11.06 0.12
N GLY A 130 3.48 -12.10 0.19
CA GLY A 130 3.77 -13.33 0.93
C GLY A 130 3.62 -13.18 2.44
N VAL A 131 2.91 -12.17 2.90
CA VAL A 131 2.65 -12.00 4.34
C VAL A 131 1.38 -12.76 4.70
N ILE A 132 1.47 -13.62 5.73
CA ILE A 132 0.30 -14.31 6.28
C ILE A 132 -0.59 -13.27 6.96
N VAL A 133 -1.77 -13.02 6.41
CA VAL A 133 -2.74 -12.07 6.95
C VAL A 133 -3.52 -12.72 8.10
N ARG A 134 -4.01 -13.94 7.87
CA ARG A 134 -4.75 -14.73 8.87
C ARG A 134 -4.73 -16.21 8.52
N TRP A 135 -5.04 -17.02 9.51
CA TRP A 135 -5.30 -18.46 9.36
C TRP A 135 -6.79 -18.73 9.14
N SER A 136 -7.11 -19.82 8.44
CA SER A 136 -8.48 -20.32 8.25
C SER A 136 -8.51 -21.83 8.33
N ALA A 137 -9.52 -22.39 9.02
CA ALA A 137 -9.71 -23.83 9.11
C ALA A 137 -10.17 -24.45 7.77
N ALA A 138 -10.93 -23.69 6.98
CA ALA A 138 -11.42 -24.09 5.67
C ALA A 138 -10.88 -23.15 4.57
N LEU A 139 -10.76 -23.67 3.34
CA LEU A 139 -10.42 -22.87 2.18
C LEU A 139 -11.56 -21.90 1.87
N PRO A 140 -11.33 -20.57 1.93
CA PRO A 140 -12.35 -19.61 1.52
C PRO A 140 -12.68 -19.76 0.04
N ALA A 141 -13.98 -19.79 -0.30
CA ALA A 141 -14.41 -19.96 -1.68
C ALA A 141 -13.92 -18.86 -2.65
N ALA A 142 -13.64 -17.67 -2.13
CA ALA A 142 -13.17 -16.52 -2.91
C ALA A 142 -11.65 -16.54 -3.19
N LEU A 143 -10.88 -17.45 -2.59
CA LEU A 143 -9.43 -17.49 -2.74
C LEU A 143 -8.97 -18.78 -3.41
N PRO A 144 -8.12 -18.69 -4.45
CA PRO A 144 -7.48 -19.86 -5.02
C PRO A 144 -6.44 -20.46 -4.08
N LEU A 145 -6.26 -21.77 -4.14
CA LEU A 145 -5.21 -22.48 -3.43
C LEU A 145 -3.89 -22.37 -4.20
N PHE A 146 -2.85 -21.85 -3.56
CA PHE A 146 -1.50 -21.84 -4.13
C PHE A 146 -0.81 -23.18 -3.90
N ARG A 147 -0.51 -23.88 -4.99
CA ARG A 147 0.25 -25.14 -4.97
C ARG A 147 1.74 -24.84 -4.80
N THR A 148 2.23 -25.03 -3.60
CA THR A 148 3.64 -24.85 -3.26
C THR A 148 4.06 -25.88 -2.23
N ALA A 149 5.34 -26.28 -2.26
CA ALA A 149 5.96 -27.08 -1.20
C ALA A 149 6.47 -26.18 -0.05
N LEU A 150 6.51 -24.86 -0.25
CA LEU A 150 6.98 -23.92 0.76
C LEU A 150 5.90 -23.68 1.80
N PRO A 151 6.23 -23.64 3.11
CA PRO A 151 5.30 -23.20 4.14
C PRO A 151 4.98 -21.70 3.96
N GLY A 152 3.77 -21.29 4.34
CA GLY A 152 3.32 -19.89 4.18
C GLY A 152 4.30 -18.85 4.70
N ALA A 153 5.01 -19.15 5.80
CA ALA A 153 6.02 -18.25 6.37
C ALA A 153 7.25 -18.03 5.45
N ALA A 154 7.54 -18.96 4.55
CA ALA A 154 8.69 -18.87 3.63
C ALA A 154 8.35 -18.18 2.30
N LEU A 155 7.09 -17.78 2.09
CA LEU A 155 6.64 -17.15 0.83
C LEU A 155 6.99 -15.67 0.75
N ARG A 156 7.44 -15.04 1.83
CA ARG A 156 7.83 -13.63 1.79
C ARG A 156 9.03 -13.43 0.85
N GLY A 157 8.81 -12.68 -0.23
CA GLY A 157 9.83 -12.44 -1.27
C GLY A 157 10.02 -13.61 -2.25
N ASP A 158 9.15 -14.62 -2.22
CA ASP A 158 9.17 -15.70 -3.18
C ASP A 158 8.77 -15.22 -4.59
N ALA A 159 9.61 -15.53 -5.58
CA ALA A 159 9.41 -15.09 -6.96
C ALA A 159 8.17 -15.73 -7.61
N GLY A 160 7.88 -16.98 -7.27
CA GLY A 160 6.71 -17.69 -7.78
C GLY A 160 5.41 -17.09 -7.25
N LEU A 161 5.37 -16.75 -5.96
CA LEU A 161 4.23 -16.05 -5.38
C LEU A 161 4.06 -14.65 -5.99
N ALA A 162 5.15 -13.91 -6.18
CA ALA A 162 5.10 -12.58 -6.79
C ALA A 162 4.52 -12.65 -8.22
N ALA A 163 5.01 -13.59 -9.04
CA ALA A 163 4.50 -13.83 -10.39
C ALA A 163 3.03 -14.24 -10.38
N THR A 164 2.64 -15.17 -9.49
CA THR A 164 1.25 -15.60 -9.32
C THR A 164 0.34 -14.43 -8.94
N SER A 165 0.74 -13.63 -7.96
CA SER A 165 -0.05 -12.47 -7.50
C SER A 165 -0.21 -11.42 -8.59
N ALA A 166 0.84 -11.16 -9.37
CA ALA A 166 0.79 -10.25 -10.50
C ALA A 166 -0.21 -10.75 -11.57
N VAL A 167 -0.13 -12.03 -11.95
CA VAL A 167 -1.08 -12.64 -12.88
C VAL A 167 -2.51 -12.55 -12.36
N LEU A 168 -2.76 -12.95 -11.11
CA LEU A 168 -4.12 -12.91 -10.53
C LEU A 168 -4.73 -11.51 -10.49
N THR A 169 -3.90 -10.48 -10.33
CA THR A 169 -4.36 -9.08 -10.33
C THR A 169 -4.80 -8.62 -11.74
N GLU A 170 -4.23 -9.20 -12.78
CA GLU A 170 -4.52 -8.86 -14.18
C GLU A 170 -5.61 -9.74 -14.80
N LEU A 171 -6.01 -10.84 -14.12
CA LEU A 171 -7.07 -11.71 -14.63
C LEU A 171 -8.41 -10.97 -14.70
N PRO A 172 -9.20 -11.20 -15.76
CA PRO A 172 -10.58 -10.74 -15.79
C PRO A 172 -11.40 -11.43 -14.71
N SER A 173 -12.40 -10.75 -14.15
CA SER A 173 -13.19 -11.24 -13.01
C SER A 173 -13.82 -12.61 -13.26
N TRP A 174 -14.33 -12.84 -14.49
CA TRP A 174 -14.95 -14.12 -14.86
C TRP A 174 -13.99 -15.31 -14.75
N LEU A 175 -12.70 -15.09 -15.08
CA LEU A 175 -11.68 -16.13 -14.99
C LEU A 175 -11.20 -16.28 -13.54
N PHE A 176 -10.93 -15.17 -12.85
CA PHE A 176 -10.50 -15.20 -11.46
C PHE A 176 -11.47 -15.97 -10.55
N GLU A 177 -12.77 -15.72 -10.69
CA GLU A 177 -13.82 -16.41 -9.93
C GLU A 177 -13.88 -17.92 -10.23
N SER A 178 -13.42 -18.33 -11.41
CA SER A 178 -13.36 -19.73 -11.83
C SER A 178 -12.13 -20.47 -11.33
N VAL A 179 -11.09 -19.77 -10.87
CA VAL A 179 -9.84 -20.38 -10.41
C VAL A 179 -10.06 -21.11 -9.08
N ALA A 180 -9.71 -22.38 -9.04
CA ALA A 180 -9.69 -23.18 -7.81
C ALA A 180 -8.29 -23.24 -7.21
N GLU A 181 -7.29 -23.50 -8.06
CA GLU A 181 -5.89 -23.65 -7.63
C GLU A 181 -4.95 -22.97 -8.62
N VAL A 182 -3.80 -22.57 -8.15
CA VAL A 182 -2.73 -21.98 -8.96
C VAL A 182 -1.42 -22.68 -8.65
N ALA A 183 -0.66 -23.00 -9.67
CA ALA A 183 0.70 -23.49 -9.56
C ALA A 183 1.65 -22.59 -10.35
N VAL A 184 2.89 -22.53 -9.92
CA VAL A 184 3.96 -21.85 -10.64
C VAL A 184 5.11 -22.82 -10.90
N THR A 185 5.66 -22.74 -12.10
CA THR A 185 6.82 -23.54 -12.50
C THR A 185 7.87 -22.61 -13.09
N GLY A 186 9.10 -22.73 -12.62
CA GLY A 186 10.22 -22.05 -13.25
C GLY A 186 10.59 -22.75 -14.57
N VAL A 187 10.52 -22.02 -15.66
CA VAL A 187 10.91 -22.52 -17.00
C VAL A 187 12.22 -21.86 -17.39
N PRO A 188 13.25 -22.61 -17.76
CA PRO A 188 14.50 -22.04 -18.27
C PRO A 188 14.23 -21.16 -19.50
N SER A 189 14.68 -19.92 -19.45
CA SER A 189 14.64 -18.96 -20.56
C SER A 189 16.05 -18.49 -20.87
N GLY A 190 16.28 -17.97 -22.07
CA GLY A 190 17.63 -17.59 -22.52
C GLY A 190 18.35 -16.55 -21.64
N SER A 191 17.62 -15.82 -20.79
CA SER A 191 18.12 -14.81 -19.84
C SER A 191 17.99 -15.20 -18.37
N GLY A 192 17.48 -16.42 -18.05
CA GLY A 192 17.26 -16.87 -16.67
C GLY A 192 16.11 -17.87 -16.56
N THR A 193 15.39 -17.81 -15.45
CA THR A 193 14.21 -18.63 -15.19
C THR A 193 12.97 -17.75 -15.25
N GLU A 194 12.07 -18.02 -16.17
CA GLU A 194 10.76 -17.38 -16.23
C GLU A 194 9.76 -18.16 -15.38
N GLN A 195 8.90 -17.43 -14.68
CA GLN A 195 7.84 -18.03 -13.87
C GLN A 195 6.60 -18.24 -14.76
N GLN A 196 6.24 -19.49 -14.98
CA GLN A 196 5.05 -19.87 -15.72
C GLN A 196 3.92 -20.20 -14.74
N VAL A 197 2.86 -19.39 -14.77
CA VAL A 197 1.68 -19.56 -13.93
C VAL A 197 0.65 -20.44 -14.64
N THR A 198 0.18 -21.48 -13.96
CA THR A 198 -0.86 -22.39 -14.41
C THR A 198 -2.07 -22.29 -13.48
N LEU A 199 -3.24 -22.08 -14.05
CA LEU A 199 -4.52 -21.96 -13.36
C LEU A 199 -5.30 -23.27 -13.52
N TYR A 200 -5.77 -23.82 -12.40
CA TYR A 200 -6.69 -24.96 -12.38
C TYR A 200 -8.08 -24.42 -12.03
N LEU A 201 -9.01 -24.59 -12.94
CA LEU A 201 -10.35 -24.05 -12.78
C LEU A 201 -11.27 -25.02 -12.02
N ARG A 202 -12.34 -24.49 -11.47
CA ARG A 202 -13.36 -25.27 -10.70
C ARG A 202 -14.09 -26.32 -11.54
N ASP A 203 -14.16 -26.12 -12.86
CA ASP A 203 -14.74 -27.04 -13.83
C ASP A 203 -13.72 -28.06 -14.37
N HIS A 204 -12.61 -28.26 -13.67
CA HIS A 204 -11.52 -29.19 -13.98
C HIS A 204 -10.73 -28.86 -15.25
N LYS A 205 -10.85 -27.66 -15.77
CA LYS A 205 -10.02 -27.20 -16.87
C LYS A 205 -8.69 -26.64 -16.35
N THR A 206 -7.66 -26.76 -17.17
CA THR A 206 -6.32 -26.26 -16.91
C THR A 206 -5.99 -25.16 -17.92
N VAL A 207 -5.53 -24.02 -17.42
CA VAL A 207 -5.10 -22.90 -18.25
C VAL A 207 -3.65 -22.57 -17.92
N VAL A 208 -2.76 -22.72 -18.90
CA VAL A 208 -1.38 -22.23 -18.79
C VAL A 208 -1.37 -20.77 -19.22
N TRP A 209 -1.25 -19.88 -18.25
CA TRP A 209 -1.28 -18.44 -18.48
C TRP A 209 0.10 -17.85 -18.80
N GLY A 210 1.16 -18.43 -18.22
CA GLY A 210 2.50 -17.87 -18.29
C GLY A 210 2.69 -16.64 -17.39
N GLY A 211 3.36 -15.63 -17.89
CA GLY A 211 3.60 -14.37 -17.19
C GLY A 211 2.50 -13.32 -17.39
N THR A 212 2.80 -12.07 -17.01
CA THR A 212 1.88 -10.92 -17.10
C THR A 212 1.87 -10.25 -18.48
N ASP A 213 2.81 -10.60 -19.37
CA ASP A 213 2.90 -10.02 -20.69
C ASP A 213 1.61 -10.24 -21.50
N ARG A 214 1.19 -9.21 -22.21
CA ARG A 214 0.04 -9.25 -23.14
C ARG A 214 -1.26 -9.82 -22.54
N ALA A 215 -1.54 -9.60 -21.25
CA ALA A 215 -2.69 -10.15 -20.54
C ALA A 215 -4.03 -9.97 -21.27
N ALA A 216 -4.29 -8.79 -21.84
CA ALA A 216 -5.50 -8.48 -22.60
C ALA A 216 -5.61 -9.28 -23.92
N GLN A 217 -4.51 -9.72 -24.51
CA GLN A 217 -4.51 -10.59 -25.68
C GLN A 217 -4.80 -12.03 -25.27
N LYS A 218 -4.13 -12.52 -24.20
CA LYS A 218 -4.36 -13.85 -23.62
C LYS A 218 -5.82 -14.05 -23.21
N ASP A 219 -6.43 -13.03 -22.58
CA ASP A 219 -7.86 -13.06 -22.21
C ASP A 219 -8.76 -13.28 -23.43
N ARG A 220 -8.57 -12.49 -24.49
CA ARG A 220 -9.38 -12.64 -25.73
C ARG A 220 -9.17 -14.00 -26.39
N GLU A 221 -7.94 -14.47 -26.47
CA GLU A 221 -7.62 -15.78 -27.05
C GLU A 221 -8.23 -16.91 -26.21
N LEU A 222 -8.09 -16.86 -24.89
CA LEU A 222 -8.69 -17.83 -23.98
C LEU A 222 -10.22 -17.86 -24.09
N ALA A 223 -10.87 -16.67 -24.11
CA ALA A 223 -12.32 -16.58 -24.24
C ALA A 223 -12.86 -17.22 -25.55
N ILE A 224 -12.07 -17.17 -26.62
CA ILE A 224 -12.40 -17.86 -27.89
C ILE A 224 -12.18 -19.37 -27.77
N LEU A 225 -11.03 -19.78 -27.22
CA LEU A 225 -10.67 -21.19 -27.09
C LEU A 225 -11.64 -21.96 -26.18
N MET A 226 -12.06 -21.35 -25.09
CA MET A 226 -12.98 -21.97 -24.12
C MET A 226 -14.41 -22.21 -24.68
N ARG A 227 -14.74 -21.68 -25.85
CA ARG A 227 -16.00 -22.01 -26.56
C ARG A 227 -15.97 -23.39 -27.18
N ASN A 228 -14.78 -23.92 -27.42
CA ASN A 228 -14.60 -25.26 -27.95
C ASN A 228 -14.48 -26.30 -26.84
N PRO A 229 -14.87 -27.54 -27.06
CA PRO A 229 -14.66 -28.62 -26.10
C PRO A 229 -13.16 -28.84 -25.91
N GLY A 230 -12.71 -28.83 -24.64
CA GLY A 230 -11.32 -29.04 -24.27
C GLY A 230 -11.15 -28.85 -22.75
N SER A 231 -10.13 -29.48 -22.20
CA SER A 231 -9.81 -29.42 -20.78
C SER A 231 -8.46 -28.75 -20.51
N TYR A 232 -7.67 -28.52 -21.55
CA TYR A 232 -6.35 -27.88 -21.43
C TYR A 232 -6.21 -26.76 -22.44
N PHE A 233 -5.83 -25.59 -21.98
CA PHE A 233 -5.66 -24.37 -22.75
C PHE A 233 -4.32 -23.76 -22.46
N ASP A 234 -3.51 -23.52 -23.46
CA ASP A 234 -2.21 -22.83 -23.29
C ASP A 234 -2.26 -21.51 -24.04
N VAL A 235 -2.21 -20.42 -23.29
CA VAL A 235 -2.14 -19.04 -23.77
C VAL A 235 -0.87 -18.33 -23.32
N SER A 236 0.12 -19.08 -22.85
CA SER A 236 1.39 -18.51 -22.37
C SER A 236 2.14 -17.72 -23.44
N ALA A 237 2.02 -18.16 -24.70
CA ALA A 237 2.60 -17.50 -25.87
C ALA A 237 1.47 -17.02 -26.82
N PRO A 238 0.98 -15.79 -26.70
CA PRO A 238 -0.08 -15.26 -27.55
C PRO A 238 0.25 -15.36 -29.04
N GLY A 239 -0.75 -15.82 -29.81
CA GLY A 239 -0.61 -16.10 -31.25
C GLY A 239 -0.23 -17.56 -31.58
N THR A 240 0.13 -18.38 -30.59
CA THR A 240 0.41 -19.83 -30.71
C THR A 240 -0.39 -20.65 -29.72
N ALA A 241 -1.56 -20.13 -29.32
CA ALA A 241 -2.42 -20.80 -28.34
C ALA A 241 -2.83 -22.20 -28.75
N VAL A 242 -2.77 -23.16 -27.82
CA VAL A 242 -3.07 -24.59 -28.05
C VAL A 242 -4.20 -25.03 -27.13
N THR A 243 -5.10 -25.87 -27.68
CA THR A 243 -6.13 -26.56 -26.89
C THR A 243 -6.01 -28.08 -27.08
N ARG A 244 -6.29 -28.85 -26.04
CA ARG A 244 -6.38 -30.32 -26.05
C ARG A 244 -7.56 -30.79 -25.22
#